data_560d8413579aa7cc36c52480b8d18ccc
#
_entry.id   560d8413579aa7cc36c52480b8d18ccc
#
_cell.length_a   1.000
_cell.length_b   1.000
_cell.length_c   1.000
_cell.angle_alpha   90.00
_cell.angle_beta   90.00
_cell.angle_gamma   90.00
#
_symmetry.space_group_name_H-M   'P 1'
#
loop_
_entity.id
_entity.type
_entity.pdbx_description
1 polymer ?
#
loop_
_entity_poly.entity_id
_entity_poly.type
_entity_poly.pdbx_seq_one_letter_code
_entity_poly.pdbx_strand_id
1 'polypeptide(L)'
;MKILFVCTANICRSALAEVVLKKKLQEKGLTGIEVESAGVHNYEGSPRDYTMTAYARKAGYELGGCAHYVTQAMVDSADLIICMEHSHVVEIQKRLPYVRWSRIYLFNEICFGEQTGLVDPSGNTGYMYRYACNKIIDGSDMLAWKLEKMINDAEFFFQRK
;
A
#
# COMPACT_ATOMS: atom_id res chain seq x y z
N MET A 1 -14.50 1.66 3.49
CA MET A 1 -13.38 2.30 2.73
C MET A 1 -12.48 1.21 2.18
N LYS A 2 -12.01 1.35 0.93
CA LYS A 2 -11.11 0.39 0.30
C LYS A 2 -9.81 1.07 -0.15
N ILE A 3 -8.67 0.52 0.23
CA ILE A 3 -7.33 1.02 -0.06
C ILE A 3 -6.61 -0.01 -0.95
N LEU A 4 -6.06 0.45 -2.08
CA LEU A 4 -5.29 -0.36 -3.01
C LEU A 4 -3.84 0.13 -3.05
N PHE A 5 -2.90 -0.69 -2.60
CA PHE A 5 -1.47 -0.45 -2.78
C PHE A 5 -0.97 -0.97 -4.12
N VAL A 6 -0.16 -0.19 -4.82
CA VAL A 6 0.33 -0.55 -6.16
C VAL A 6 1.84 -0.39 -6.26
N CYS A 7 2.51 -1.43 -6.76
CA CYS A 7 3.92 -1.39 -7.15
C CYS A 7 4.11 -2.06 -8.52
N THR A 8 5.32 -2.39 -8.90
CA THR A 8 5.62 -2.98 -10.22
C THR A 8 5.01 -4.38 -10.36
N ALA A 9 5.42 -5.32 -9.53
CA ALA A 9 5.10 -6.75 -9.66
C ALA A 9 4.18 -7.32 -8.57
N ASN A 10 3.87 -6.55 -7.55
CA ASN A 10 3.13 -7.02 -6.35
C ASN A 10 3.78 -8.20 -5.62
N ILE A 11 5.10 -8.32 -5.69
CA ILE A 11 5.83 -9.37 -4.95
C ILE A 11 6.55 -8.84 -3.71
N CYS A 12 6.75 -7.52 -3.61
CA CYS A 12 7.60 -6.89 -2.61
C CYS A 12 6.88 -5.74 -1.90
N ARG A 13 7.01 -4.49 -2.37
CA ARG A 13 6.60 -3.26 -1.67
C ARG A 13 5.10 -3.18 -1.36
N SER A 14 4.25 -3.31 -2.35
CA SER A 14 2.80 -3.20 -2.16
C SER A 14 2.23 -4.34 -1.33
N ALA A 15 2.79 -5.55 -1.50
CA ALA A 15 2.41 -6.72 -0.71
C ALA A 15 2.75 -6.55 0.78
N LEU A 16 3.92 -5.97 1.09
CA LEU A 16 4.29 -5.65 2.47
C LEU A 16 3.38 -4.57 3.06
N ALA A 17 3.13 -3.49 2.31
CA ALA A 17 2.26 -2.41 2.77
C ALA A 17 0.84 -2.90 3.11
N GLU A 18 0.29 -3.80 2.30
CA GLU A 18 -1.01 -4.44 2.56
C GLU A 18 -1.01 -5.16 3.90
N VAL A 19 -0.04 -6.06 4.12
CA VAL A 19 0.03 -6.88 5.34
C VAL A 19 0.24 -6.02 6.58
N VAL A 20 1.14 -5.03 6.49
CA VAL A 20 1.43 -4.14 7.61
C VAL A 20 0.23 -3.29 7.95
N LEU A 21 -0.40 -2.64 6.97
CA LEU A 21 -1.57 -1.79 7.23
C LEU A 21 -2.74 -2.60 7.79
N LYS A 22 -3.04 -3.79 7.25
CA LYS A 22 -4.08 -4.68 7.80
C LYS A 22 -3.85 -4.96 9.29
N LYS A 23 -2.62 -5.30 9.67
CA LYS A 23 -2.27 -5.58 11.07
C LYS A 23 -2.42 -4.34 11.95
N LYS A 24 -1.93 -3.18 11.49
CA LYS A 24 -2.06 -1.90 12.22
C LYS A 24 -3.51 -1.48 12.44
N LEU A 25 -4.36 -1.64 11.42
CA LEU A 25 -5.80 -1.36 11.54
C LEU A 25 -6.47 -2.29 12.55
N GLN A 26 -6.13 -3.59 12.53
CA GLN A 26 -6.61 -4.57 13.48
C GLN A 26 -6.18 -4.23 14.92
N GLU A 27 -4.92 -3.89 15.15
CA GLU A 27 -4.37 -3.51 16.45
C GLU A 27 -5.07 -2.26 17.03
N LYS A 28 -5.51 -1.35 16.16
CA LYS A 28 -6.28 -0.15 16.52
C LYS A 28 -7.78 -0.38 16.64
N GLY A 29 -8.28 -1.57 16.33
CA GLY A 29 -9.72 -1.88 16.31
C GLY A 29 -10.50 -1.15 15.21
N LEU A 30 -9.83 -0.66 14.16
CA LEU A 30 -10.44 0.03 13.04
C LEU A 30 -11.07 -0.97 12.07
N THR A 31 -12.39 -1.01 12.02
CA THR A 31 -13.17 -1.88 11.14
C THR A 31 -13.70 -1.11 9.94
N GLY A 32 -14.17 -1.85 8.90
CA GLY A 32 -14.75 -1.22 7.70
C GLY A 32 -13.73 -0.64 6.72
N ILE A 33 -12.44 -0.92 6.91
CA ILE A 33 -11.36 -0.58 5.98
C ILE A 33 -10.82 -1.87 5.36
N GLU A 34 -11.01 -2.02 4.06
CA GLU A 34 -10.44 -3.11 3.26
C GLU A 34 -9.12 -2.65 2.65
N VAL A 35 -8.13 -3.53 2.67
CA VAL A 35 -6.81 -3.26 2.09
C VAL A 35 -6.45 -4.36 1.11
N GLU A 36 -6.06 -3.98 -0.09
CA GLU A 36 -5.60 -4.87 -1.16
C GLU A 36 -4.29 -4.36 -1.76
N SER A 37 -3.61 -5.20 -2.52
CA SER A 37 -2.44 -4.80 -3.29
C SER A 37 -2.40 -5.45 -4.67
N ALA A 38 -1.77 -4.76 -5.63
CA ALA A 38 -1.59 -5.23 -6.99
C ALA A 38 -0.32 -4.69 -7.63
N GLY A 39 0.06 -5.24 -8.77
CA GLY A 39 1.18 -4.80 -9.60
C GLY A 39 0.72 -4.24 -10.94
N VAL A 40 1.46 -3.26 -11.46
CA VAL A 40 1.19 -2.70 -12.82
C VAL A 40 1.74 -3.59 -13.94
N HIS A 41 2.66 -4.51 -13.63
CA HIS A 41 3.13 -5.55 -14.55
C HIS A 41 2.51 -6.90 -14.19
N ASN A 42 2.27 -7.72 -15.21
CA ASN A 42 1.58 -9.00 -15.03
C ASN A 42 2.54 -10.06 -14.46
N TYR A 43 2.54 -10.19 -13.15
CA TYR A 43 3.18 -11.26 -12.39
C TYR A 43 2.13 -12.11 -11.65
N GLU A 44 0.90 -12.17 -12.17
CA GLU A 44 -0.21 -12.89 -11.55
C GLU A 44 0.18 -14.30 -11.12
N GLY A 45 -0.09 -14.64 -9.87
CA GLY A 45 0.22 -15.94 -9.28
C GLY A 45 1.69 -16.15 -8.86
N SER A 46 2.60 -15.19 -9.14
CA SER A 46 4.01 -15.31 -8.73
C SER A 46 4.16 -15.27 -7.22
N PRO A 47 5.13 -16.01 -6.66
CA PRO A 47 5.41 -15.98 -5.22
C PRO A 47 5.93 -14.61 -4.78
N ARG A 48 5.80 -14.31 -3.50
CA ARG A 48 6.36 -13.10 -2.88
C ARG A 48 7.91 -13.13 -2.94
N ASP A 49 8.50 -11.94 -2.96
CA ASP A 49 9.96 -11.78 -2.92
C ASP A 49 10.55 -12.44 -1.67
N TYR A 50 11.50 -13.34 -1.87
CA TYR A 50 12.11 -14.14 -0.80
C TYR A 50 12.82 -13.26 0.24
N THR A 51 13.57 -12.26 -0.22
CA THR A 51 14.36 -11.38 0.64
C THR A 51 13.44 -10.47 1.46
N MET A 52 12.43 -9.86 0.83
CA MET A 52 11.46 -9.05 1.55
C MET A 52 10.66 -9.89 2.55
N THR A 53 10.28 -11.10 2.19
CA THR A 53 9.59 -12.02 3.11
C THR A 53 10.42 -12.28 4.36
N ALA A 54 11.75 -12.47 4.22
CA ALA A 54 12.64 -12.68 5.36
C ALA A 54 12.75 -11.45 6.26
N TYR A 55 12.87 -10.23 5.67
CA TYR A 55 12.89 -8.97 6.44
C TYR A 55 11.55 -8.71 7.14
N ALA A 56 10.45 -8.91 6.44
CA ALA A 56 9.10 -8.76 6.99
C ALA A 56 8.88 -9.68 8.20
N ARG A 57 9.28 -10.95 8.10
CA ARG A 57 9.16 -11.93 9.18
C ARG A 57 9.95 -11.52 10.42
N LYS A 58 11.17 -11.01 10.26
CA LYS A 58 11.98 -10.48 11.38
C LYS A 58 11.29 -9.30 12.06
N ALA A 59 10.50 -8.52 11.33
CA ALA A 59 9.73 -7.40 11.87
C ALA A 59 8.32 -7.81 12.39
N GLY A 60 7.98 -9.10 12.33
CA GLY A 60 6.71 -9.64 12.84
C GLY A 60 5.56 -9.64 11.84
N TYR A 61 5.86 -9.62 10.52
CA TYR A 61 4.87 -9.63 9.45
C TYR A 61 5.05 -10.83 8.53
N GLU A 62 3.97 -11.53 8.20
CA GLU A 62 3.98 -12.66 7.26
C GLU A 62 3.49 -12.23 5.88
N LEU A 63 4.39 -12.24 4.90
CA LEU A 63 4.09 -11.97 3.49
C LEU A 63 3.52 -13.24 2.86
N GLY A 64 2.20 -13.41 2.91
CA GLY A 64 1.52 -14.56 2.31
C GLY A 64 0.91 -14.29 0.94
N GLY A 65 0.29 -15.33 0.39
CA GLY A 65 -0.41 -15.27 -0.90
C GLY A 65 0.54 -15.17 -2.11
N CYS A 66 0.02 -14.64 -3.20
CA CYS A 66 0.73 -14.46 -4.47
C CYS A 66 0.50 -13.07 -5.06
N ALA A 67 1.23 -12.75 -6.12
CA ALA A 67 1.09 -11.48 -6.83
C ALA A 67 -0.23 -11.41 -7.58
N HIS A 68 -0.82 -10.22 -7.62
CA HIS A 68 -2.02 -9.89 -8.39
C HIS A 68 -1.72 -8.77 -9.38
N TYR A 69 -2.21 -8.94 -10.60
CA TYR A 69 -2.15 -7.92 -11.63
C TYR A 69 -3.30 -6.94 -11.48
N VAL A 70 -3.02 -5.63 -11.52
CA VAL A 70 -4.03 -4.60 -11.35
C VAL A 70 -5.11 -4.66 -12.44
N THR A 71 -6.38 -4.66 -12.02
CA THR A 71 -7.54 -4.67 -12.91
C THR A 71 -8.36 -3.39 -12.79
N GLN A 72 -9.21 -3.12 -13.80
CA GLN A 72 -10.14 -2.00 -13.75
C GLN A 72 -11.07 -2.10 -12.53
N ALA A 73 -11.58 -3.29 -12.23
CA ALA A 73 -12.46 -3.51 -11.09
C ALA A 73 -11.80 -3.16 -9.73
N MET A 74 -10.51 -3.48 -9.55
CA MET A 74 -9.76 -3.11 -8.35
C MET A 74 -9.65 -1.58 -8.23
N VAL A 75 -9.32 -0.91 -9.32
CA VAL A 75 -9.16 0.55 -9.35
C VAL A 75 -10.50 1.26 -9.14
N ASP A 76 -11.57 0.79 -9.76
CA ASP A 76 -12.91 1.38 -9.64
C ASP A 76 -13.47 1.26 -8.23
N SER A 77 -13.21 0.14 -7.56
CA SER A 77 -13.66 -0.13 -6.19
C SER A 77 -12.84 0.57 -5.11
N ALA A 78 -11.62 1.02 -5.42
CA ALA A 78 -10.75 1.64 -4.44
C ALA A 78 -11.16 3.09 -4.14
N ASP A 79 -11.23 3.45 -2.86
CA ASP A 79 -11.38 4.84 -2.40
C ASP A 79 -10.05 5.59 -2.41
N LEU A 80 -8.95 4.87 -2.10
CA LEU A 80 -7.58 5.35 -2.17
C LEU A 80 -6.72 4.38 -2.97
N ILE A 81 -5.94 4.89 -3.91
CA ILE A 81 -4.93 4.14 -4.65
C ILE A 81 -3.57 4.71 -4.27
N ILE A 82 -2.72 3.89 -3.69
CA ILE A 82 -1.42 4.32 -3.15
C ILE A 82 -0.32 3.63 -3.93
N CYS A 83 0.36 4.40 -4.78
CA CYS A 83 1.44 3.94 -5.64
C CYS A 83 2.80 4.11 -4.96
N MET A 84 3.69 3.14 -5.13
CA MET A 84 5.04 3.21 -4.55
C MET A 84 5.95 4.17 -5.30
N GLU A 85 5.73 4.39 -6.60
CA GLU A 85 6.51 5.31 -7.46
C GLU A 85 5.64 6.02 -8.49
N HIS A 86 6.12 7.13 -9.04
CA HIS A 86 5.45 7.86 -10.13
C HIS A 86 5.23 7.00 -11.39
N SER A 87 6.14 6.08 -11.69
CA SER A 87 5.99 5.14 -12.81
C SER A 87 4.72 4.30 -12.70
N HIS A 88 4.34 3.90 -11.50
CA HIS A 88 3.11 3.14 -11.27
C HIS A 88 1.85 3.98 -11.52
N VAL A 89 1.88 5.26 -11.15
CA VAL A 89 0.80 6.22 -11.47
C VAL A 89 0.62 6.33 -12.98
N VAL A 90 1.71 6.53 -13.71
CA VAL A 90 1.71 6.64 -15.18
C VAL A 90 1.14 5.38 -15.84
N GLU A 91 1.56 4.19 -15.38
CA GLU A 91 1.07 2.91 -15.92
C GLU A 91 -0.44 2.70 -15.66
N ILE A 92 -0.93 3.05 -14.48
CA ILE A 92 -2.37 2.99 -14.19
C ILE A 92 -3.13 3.91 -15.14
N GLN A 93 -2.68 5.14 -15.34
CA GLN A 93 -3.33 6.12 -16.19
C GLN A 93 -3.36 5.72 -17.67
N LYS A 94 -2.29 5.12 -18.18
CA LYS A 94 -2.23 4.63 -19.56
C LYS A 94 -3.19 3.48 -19.82
N ARG A 95 -3.30 2.55 -18.88
CA ARG A 95 -4.04 1.30 -19.07
C ARG A 95 -5.49 1.37 -18.60
N LEU A 96 -5.76 2.22 -17.61
CA LEU A 96 -7.04 2.33 -16.92
C LEU A 96 -7.54 3.79 -16.98
N PRO A 97 -7.96 4.26 -18.16
CA PRO A 97 -8.16 5.69 -18.42
C PRO A 97 -9.31 6.33 -17.62
N TYR A 98 -10.19 5.54 -17.03
CA TYR A 98 -11.33 6.06 -16.26
C TYR A 98 -11.05 6.24 -14.76
N VAL A 99 -9.81 6.03 -14.33
CA VAL A 99 -9.43 6.24 -12.93
C VAL A 99 -9.56 7.71 -12.52
N ARG A 100 -10.11 7.97 -11.34
CA ARG A 100 -10.17 9.32 -10.78
C ARG A 100 -8.82 9.70 -10.19
N TRP A 101 -8.14 10.66 -10.79
CA TRP A 101 -6.83 11.16 -10.36
C TRP A 101 -6.79 11.61 -8.90
N SER A 102 -7.87 12.21 -8.40
CA SER A 102 -8.00 12.65 -7.00
C SER A 102 -7.94 11.53 -5.95
N ARG A 103 -7.90 10.26 -6.39
CA ARG A 103 -7.78 9.10 -5.50
C ARG A 103 -6.38 8.46 -5.51
N ILE A 104 -5.47 8.96 -6.35
CA ILE A 104 -4.12 8.41 -6.52
C ILE A 104 -3.12 9.25 -5.75
N TYR A 105 -2.37 8.61 -4.87
CA TYR A 105 -1.31 9.20 -4.06
C TYR A 105 -0.03 8.38 -4.18
N LEU A 106 1.11 9.03 -3.95
CA LEU A 106 2.35 8.31 -3.66
C LEU A 106 2.36 7.87 -2.19
N PHE A 107 3.00 6.71 -1.93
CA PHE A 107 3.14 6.21 -0.56
C PHE A 107 3.84 7.22 0.34
N ASN A 108 4.98 7.76 -0.10
CA ASN A 108 5.71 8.74 0.68
C ASN A 108 4.92 10.05 0.86
N GLU A 109 4.13 10.46 -0.12
CA GLU A 109 3.29 11.65 -0.04
C GLU A 109 2.21 11.50 1.03
N ILE A 110 1.41 10.44 0.97
CA ILE A 110 0.29 10.26 1.90
C ILE A 110 0.77 9.94 3.32
N CYS A 111 1.91 9.24 3.46
CA CYS A 111 2.43 8.86 4.76
C CYS A 111 3.26 9.99 5.42
N PHE A 112 4.13 10.65 4.65
CA PHE A 112 5.16 11.55 5.19
C PHE A 112 5.10 12.98 4.62
N GLY A 113 4.26 13.25 3.62
CA GLY A 113 4.24 14.54 2.90
C GLY A 113 5.40 14.73 1.92
N GLU A 114 6.09 13.66 1.55
CA GLU A 114 7.25 13.68 0.65
C GLU A 114 6.82 13.40 -0.79
N GLN A 115 7.12 14.30 -1.73
CA GLN A 115 6.78 14.13 -3.17
C GLN A 115 7.78 13.23 -3.91
N THR A 116 8.16 12.11 -3.29
CA THR A 116 9.15 11.16 -3.82
C THR A 116 8.60 9.75 -3.85
N GLY A 117 9.09 8.94 -4.80
CA GLY A 117 8.81 7.50 -4.85
C GLY A 117 9.57 6.73 -3.76
N LEU A 118 9.04 5.60 -3.38
CA LEU A 118 9.74 4.62 -2.55
C LEU A 118 10.56 3.69 -3.44
N VAL A 119 11.87 3.81 -3.35
CA VAL A 119 12.82 3.06 -4.19
C VAL A 119 12.58 1.54 -4.13
N ASP A 120 12.67 0.90 -5.30
CA ASP A 120 12.57 -0.55 -5.42
C ASP A 120 13.83 -1.24 -4.87
N PRO A 121 13.74 -2.08 -3.85
CA PRO A 121 14.89 -2.82 -3.35
C PRO A 121 15.29 -4.00 -4.22
N SER A 122 14.45 -4.46 -5.17
CA SER A 122 14.67 -5.64 -5.98
C SER A 122 15.98 -5.57 -6.76
N GLY A 123 16.79 -6.64 -6.67
CA GLY A 123 18.10 -6.71 -7.30
C GLY A 123 19.20 -5.88 -6.60
N ASN A 124 18.91 -5.25 -5.48
CA ASN A 124 19.84 -4.44 -4.69
C ASN A 124 20.33 -5.18 -3.44
N THR A 125 21.14 -4.48 -2.64
CA THR A 125 21.72 -5.02 -1.41
C THR A 125 20.67 -5.21 -0.30
N GLY A 126 21.02 -5.99 0.73
CA GLY A 126 20.19 -6.14 1.94
C GLY A 126 19.90 -4.84 2.66
N TYR A 127 20.77 -3.83 2.54
CA TYR A 127 20.53 -2.48 3.06
C TYR A 127 19.28 -1.86 2.43
N MET A 128 19.13 -1.94 1.11
CA MET A 128 17.96 -1.38 0.39
C MET A 128 16.67 -2.10 0.77
N TYR A 129 16.70 -3.41 0.94
CA TYR A 129 15.55 -4.17 1.43
C TYR A 129 15.15 -3.76 2.85
N ARG A 130 16.13 -3.64 3.74
CA ARG A 130 15.87 -3.19 5.12
C ARG A 130 15.32 -1.76 5.15
N TYR A 131 15.88 -0.86 4.36
CA TYR A 131 15.39 0.51 4.24
C TYR A 131 13.93 0.53 3.76
N ALA A 132 13.61 -0.15 2.66
CA ALA A 132 12.26 -0.21 2.12
C ALA A 132 11.28 -0.86 3.12
N CYS A 133 11.68 -1.95 3.78
CA CYS A 133 10.86 -2.62 4.79
C CYS A 133 10.51 -1.66 5.94
N ASN A 134 11.51 -0.99 6.53
CA ASN A 134 11.29 -0.06 7.62
C ASN A 134 10.44 1.14 7.20
N LYS A 135 10.71 1.73 6.02
CA LYS A 135 9.94 2.86 5.48
C LYS A 135 8.46 2.49 5.27
N ILE A 136 8.18 1.26 4.81
CA ILE A 136 6.81 0.77 4.63
C ILE A 136 6.12 0.55 5.98
N ILE A 137 6.81 0.00 6.97
CA ILE A 137 6.26 -0.21 8.31
C ILE A 137 5.92 1.13 8.95
N ASP A 138 6.85 2.07 8.96
CA ASP A 138 6.66 3.41 9.54
C ASP A 138 5.55 4.19 8.81
N GLY A 139 5.54 4.14 7.47
CA GLY A 139 4.52 4.80 6.67
C GLY A 139 3.13 4.21 6.87
N SER A 140 3.03 2.89 6.97
CA SER A 140 1.75 2.22 7.23
C SER A 140 1.22 2.52 8.64
N ASP A 141 2.10 2.67 9.63
CA ASP A 141 1.72 3.10 10.98
C ASP A 141 1.18 4.54 10.97
N MET A 142 1.88 5.45 10.27
CA MET A 142 1.43 6.82 10.08
C MET A 142 0.08 6.89 9.35
N LEU A 143 -0.11 6.08 8.31
CA LEU A 143 -1.37 6.03 7.58
C LEU A 143 -2.51 5.51 8.46
N ALA A 144 -2.28 4.46 9.25
CA ALA A 144 -3.26 3.94 10.20
C ALA A 144 -3.67 5.01 11.23
N TRP A 145 -2.73 5.80 11.74
CA TRP A 145 -3.00 6.91 12.65
C TRP A 145 -3.84 8.02 11.98
N LYS A 146 -3.55 8.38 10.72
CA LYS A 146 -4.34 9.37 9.97
C LYS A 146 -5.78 8.89 9.74
N LEU A 147 -5.95 7.61 9.41
CA LEU A 147 -7.27 7.00 9.22
C LEU A 147 -8.07 6.97 10.54
N GLU A 148 -7.43 6.62 11.64
CA GLU A 148 -8.04 6.66 12.98
C GLU A 148 -8.54 8.07 13.35
N LYS A 149 -7.71 9.09 13.13
CA LYS A 149 -8.13 10.48 13.36
C LYS A 149 -9.30 10.88 12.48
N MET A 150 -9.25 10.56 11.20
CA MET A 150 -10.33 10.90 10.25
C MET A 150 -11.67 10.28 10.67
N ILE A 151 -11.66 9.04 11.14
CA ILE A 151 -12.87 8.33 11.60
C ILE A 151 -13.40 8.97 12.90
N ASN A 152 -12.53 9.22 13.87
CA ASN A 152 -12.90 9.82 15.15
C ASN A 152 -13.44 11.25 14.97
N ASP A 153 -12.84 12.05 14.10
CA ASP A 153 -13.31 13.40 13.78
C ASP A 153 -14.69 13.36 13.10
N ALA A 154 -14.93 12.41 12.18
CA ALA A 154 -16.22 12.21 11.55
C ALA A 154 -17.30 11.82 12.58
N GLU A 155 -17.02 10.86 13.48
CA GLU A 155 -17.94 10.47 14.55
C GLU A 155 -18.27 11.64 15.48
N PHE A 156 -17.30 12.47 15.81
CA PHE A 156 -17.51 13.66 16.63
C PHE A 156 -18.47 14.67 15.98
N PHE A 157 -18.41 14.86 14.66
CA PHE A 157 -19.34 15.73 13.91
C PHE A 157 -20.76 15.18 13.88
N PHE A 158 -20.93 13.87 13.80
CA PHE A 158 -22.27 13.24 13.76
C PHE A 158 -22.96 13.16 15.13
N GLN A 159 -22.19 13.10 16.23
CA GLN A 159 -22.75 13.08 17.60
C GLN A 159 -23.25 14.44 18.08
N ARG A 160 -22.94 15.54 17.37
CA ARG A 160 -23.41 16.92 17.72
C ARG A 160 -24.73 17.32 17.08
N LYS A 161 -25.42 16.43 16.39
CA LYS A 161 -26.78 16.62 15.87
C LYS A 161 -27.79 15.86 16.71
#